data_d450d0e4fc1994f3370011011362a69b
#
_entry.id   d450d0e4fc1994f3370011011362a69b
#
_cell.length_a   1.000
_cell.length_b   1.000
_cell.length_c   1.000
_cell.angle_alpha   90.00
_cell.angle_beta   90.00
_cell.angle_gamma   90.00
#
_symmetry.space_group_name_H-M   'P 1'
#
loop_
_entity.id
_entity.type
_entity.pdbx_description
1 polymer ?
#
loop_
_entity_poly.entity_id
_entity_poly.type
_entity_poly.pdbx_seq_one_letter_code
_entity_poly.pdbx_strand_id
1 'polypeptide(L)'
;MKIKVRVKEKKEETVKINTEFIRLDALLKFENLVMSGGEAKAVIQDKMVKYNGEICTMRGKKVYPGDTVEFAGRKMKVVGE
;
A
#
# COMPACT_ATOMS: atom_id res chain seq x y z
N MET A 1 10.43 7.77 -34.34
CA MET A 1 10.48 7.46 -33.67
C MET A 1 9.79 7.47 -32.81
N LYS A 2 9.53 7.12 -32.33
CA LYS A 2 8.88 7.11 -31.53
C LYS A 2 9.20 7.12 -30.34
N ILE A 3 8.84 7.61 -29.56
CA ILE A 3 9.10 7.82 -28.43
C ILE A 3 8.39 7.11 -27.66
N LYS A 4 8.69 6.59 -26.90
CA LYS A 4 8.11 5.88 -26.16
C LYS A 4 7.84 6.50 -25.04
N VAL A 5 6.92 6.82 -24.76
CA VAL A 5 6.55 7.41 -23.71
C VAL A 5 6.53 6.57 -22.69
N ARG A 6 6.99 6.78 -21.72
CA ARG A 6 7.00 6.01 -20.75
C ARG A 6 5.98 6.29 -19.89
N VAL A 7 5.11 5.57 -19.80
CA VAL A 7 4.14 5.66 -18.94
C VAL A 7 4.62 5.44 -17.65
N LYS A 8 4.26 6.08 -16.69
CA LYS A 8 4.62 5.87 -15.48
C LYS A 8 3.83 4.85 -14.95
N GLU A 9 3.98 3.63 -15.14
CA GLU A 9 3.25 2.62 -14.56
C GLU A 9 3.68 2.34 -13.21
N LYS A 10 2.80 2.09 -12.27
CA LYS A 10 3.13 1.70 -10.95
C LYS A 10 3.54 0.27 -11.02
N LYS A 11 4.73 -0.04 -10.54
CA LYS A 11 5.14 -1.37 -10.51
C LYS A 11 4.44 -2.04 -9.40
N GLU A 12 3.88 -3.20 -9.60
CA GLU A 12 3.23 -3.95 -8.56
C GLU A 12 4.27 -4.72 -7.80
N GLU A 13 4.36 -4.48 -6.51
CA GLU A 13 5.31 -5.14 -5.65
C GLU A 13 4.57 -6.15 -4.80
N THR A 14 5.26 -7.19 -4.39
CA THR A 14 4.65 -8.23 -3.57
C THR A 14 5.13 -8.09 -2.14
N VAL A 15 4.20 -8.14 -1.20
CA VAL A 15 4.51 -8.07 0.22
C VAL A 15 4.06 -9.38 0.83
N LYS A 16 5.00 -10.18 1.33
CA LYS A 16 4.66 -11.46 1.93
C LYS A 16 4.40 -11.31 3.41
N ILE A 17 3.33 -11.89 3.89
CA ILE A 17 3.04 -11.89 5.31
C ILE A 17 2.81 -13.33 5.75
N ASN A 18 3.11 -13.63 7.00
CA ASN A 18 2.90 -14.96 7.53
C ASN A 18 1.81 -14.96 8.59
N THR A 19 0.95 -13.95 8.54
CA THR A 19 -0.18 -13.85 9.44
C THR A 19 -1.43 -13.84 8.59
N GLU A 20 -2.59 -13.91 9.23
CA GLU A 20 -3.83 -13.92 8.50
C GLU A 20 -4.07 -12.63 7.76
N PHE A 21 -3.67 -11.52 8.34
CA PHE A 21 -3.81 -10.22 7.72
C PHE A 21 -2.77 -9.28 8.29
N ILE A 22 -2.63 -8.10 7.69
CA ILE A 22 -1.78 -7.05 8.24
C ILE A 22 -2.62 -5.78 8.23
N ARG A 23 -2.50 -4.97 9.27
CA ARG A 23 -3.24 -3.71 9.32
C ARG A 23 -2.64 -2.75 8.31
N LEU A 24 -3.47 -1.86 7.78
CA LEU A 24 -3.02 -0.92 6.77
C LEU A 24 -1.87 -0.04 7.28
N ASP A 25 -1.99 0.49 8.49
CA ASP A 25 -0.92 1.31 9.05
C ASP A 25 0.35 0.51 9.25
N ALA A 26 0.22 -0.74 9.67
CA ALA A 26 1.39 -1.60 9.87
C ALA A 26 2.05 -1.93 8.54
N LEU A 27 1.28 -2.08 7.48
CA LEU A 27 1.83 -2.37 6.17
C LEU A 27 2.70 -1.22 5.69
N LEU A 28 2.26 0.01 5.88
CA LEU A 28 3.04 1.16 5.45
C LEU A 28 4.36 1.24 6.21
N LYS A 29 4.36 0.89 7.49
CA LYS A 29 5.59 0.88 8.26
C LYS A 29 6.47 -0.29 7.83
N PHE A 30 5.86 -1.44 7.59
CA PHE A 30 6.60 -2.64 7.22
C PHE A 30 7.37 -2.42 5.93
N GLU A 31 6.81 -1.66 5.01
CA GLU A 31 7.45 -1.37 3.74
C GLU A 31 8.29 -0.09 3.79
N ASN A 32 8.49 0.45 4.98
CA ASN A 32 9.31 1.65 5.16
C ASN A 32 8.80 2.86 4.39
N LEU A 33 7.49 2.91 4.17
CA LEU A 33 6.90 4.04 3.48
C LEU A 33 6.64 5.18 4.45
N VAL A 34 6.54 4.86 5.73
CA VAL A 34 6.41 5.85 6.79
C VAL A 34 7.31 5.42 7.92
N MET A 35 7.65 6.36 8.79
CA MET A 35 8.60 6.10 9.86
C MET A 35 7.94 5.73 11.17
N SER A 36 6.67 6.04 11.34
CA SER A 36 6.00 5.80 12.61
C SER A 36 4.53 5.57 12.40
N GLY A 37 3.86 5.08 13.44
CA GLY A 37 2.41 4.91 13.38
C GLY A 37 1.68 6.23 13.23
N GLY A 38 2.22 7.30 13.81
CA GLY A 38 1.60 8.61 13.67
C GLY A 38 1.64 9.10 12.24
N GLU A 39 2.76 8.86 11.56
CA GLU A 39 2.87 9.26 10.17
C GLU A 39 1.93 8.41 9.32
N ALA A 40 1.82 7.11 9.61
CA ALA A 40 0.90 6.25 8.89
C ALA A 40 -0.53 6.75 9.04
N LYS A 41 -0.91 7.12 10.27
CA LYS A 41 -2.24 7.63 10.51
C LYS A 41 -2.49 8.89 9.70
N ALA A 42 -1.51 9.78 9.67
CA ALA A 42 -1.67 11.05 8.97
C ALA A 42 -1.89 10.84 7.47
N VAL A 43 -1.07 10.01 6.82
CA VAL A 43 -1.20 9.83 5.38
C VAL A 43 -2.48 9.09 5.02
N ILE A 44 -2.92 8.16 5.88
CA ILE A 44 -4.15 7.44 5.62
C ILE A 44 -5.35 8.40 5.75
N GLN A 45 -5.35 9.22 6.78
CA GLN A 45 -6.46 10.14 6.97
C GLN A 45 -6.45 11.27 5.95
N ASP A 46 -5.30 11.55 5.37
CA ASP A 46 -5.21 12.56 4.31
C ASP A 46 -5.61 12.00 2.95
N LYS A 47 -6.17 10.79 2.92
CA LYS A 47 -6.69 10.19 1.70
C LYS A 47 -5.61 9.91 0.67
N MET A 48 -4.42 9.63 1.16
CA MET A 48 -3.28 9.38 0.28
C MET A 48 -3.07 7.90 -0.01
N VAL A 49 -3.87 7.02 0.62
CA VAL A 49 -3.69 5.59 0.51
C VAL A 49 -4.93 4.96 -0.13
N LYS A 50 -4.71 4.06 -1.07
CA LYS A 50 -5.82 3.33 -1.69
C LYS A 50 -5.75 1.86 -1.32
N TYR A 51 -6.91 1.28 -1.07
CA TYR A 51 -7.04 -0.13 -0.74
C TYR A 51 -7.92 -0.72 -1.82
N ASN A 52 -7.36 -1.66 -2.58
CA ASN A 52 -8.07 -2.28 -3.70
C ASN A 52 -8.67 -1.24 -4.65
N GLY A 53 -7.90 -0.20 -4.89
CA GLY A 53 -8.30 0.82 -5.86
C GLY A 53 -9.13 1.97 -5.33
N GLU A 54 -9.51 1.92 -4.05
CA GLU A 54 -10.34 2.97 -3.49
C GLU A 54 -9.66 3.63 -2.30
N ILE A 55 -9.85 4.91 -2.14
CA ILE A 55 -9.26 5.63 -1.03
C ILE A 55 -9.77 5.04 0.28
N CYS A 56 -8.86 4.74 1.18
CA CYS A 56 -9.19 4.19 2.48
C CYS A 56 -8.64 5.10 3.55
N THR A 57 -9.48 5.49 4.49
CA THR A 57 -9.06 6.36 5.58
C THR A 57 -9.04 5.65 6.93
N MET A 58 -9.19 4.32 6.92
CA MET A 58 -9.20 3.54 8.15
C MET A 58 -7.85 2.93 8.38
N ARG A 59 -7.09 3.47 9.33
CA ARG A 59 -5.72 2.98 9.55
C ARG A 59 -5.71 1.54 10.04
N GLY A 60 -6.76 1.12 10.69
CA GLY A 60 -6.83 -0.25 11.19
C GLY A 60 -7.45 -1.24 10.23
N LYS A 61 -7.60 -0.84 8.95
CA LYS A 61 -8.17 -1.74 7.97
C LYS A 61 -7.34 -3.00 7.86
N LYS A 62 -7.99 -4.15 7.90
CA LYS A 62 -7.30 -5.42 7.76
C LYS A 62 -7.05 -5.70 6.29
N VAL A 63 -5.80 -5.92 5.95
CA VAL A 63 -5.40 -6.21 4.57
C VAL A 63 -5.03 -7.67 4.50
N TYR A 64 -5.71 -8.41 3.65
CA TYR A 64 -5.54 -9.86 3.55
C TYR A 64 -4.74 -10.23 2.30
N PRO A 65 -4.19 -11.44 2.26
CA PRO A 65 -3.53 -11.89 1.04
C PRO A 65 -4.49 -11.79 -0.14
N GLY A 66 -4.02 -11.24 -1.24
CA GLY A 66 -4.85 -10.96 -2.40
C GLY A 66 -5.27 -9.52 -2.52
N ASP A 67 -5.18 -8.75 -1.42
CA ASP A 67 -5.55 -7.36 -1.46
C ASP A 67 -4.38 -6.51 -1.95
N THR A 68 -4.67 -5.34 -2.50
CA THR A 68 -3.63 -4.43 -2.96
C THR A 68 -3.75 -3.10 -2.25
N VAL A 69 -2.62 -2.45 -2.04
CA VAL A 69 -2.56 -1.14 -1.40
C VAL A 69 -1.66 -0.26 -2.24
N GLU A 70 -2.07 0.98 -2.45
CA GLU A 70 -1.28 1.93 -3.22
C GLU A 70 -0.98 3.16 -2.38
N PHE A 71 0.26 3.58 -2.40
CA PHE A 71 0.67 4.78 -1.70
C PHE A 71 1.97 5.26 -2.31
N ALA A 72 2.10 6.57 -2.50
CA ALA A 72 3.33 7.19 -2.98
C ALA A 72 3.82 6.60 -4.31
N GLY A 73 2.89 6.28 -5.17
CA GLY A 73 3.26 5.76 -6.49
C GLY A 73 3.62 4.29 -6.51
N ARG A 74 3.51 3.61 -5.38
CA ARG A 74 3.81 2.18 -5.30
C ARG A 74 2.52 1.40 -5.14
N LYS A 75 2.43 0.29 -5.83
CA LYS A 75 1.28 -0.60 -5.72
C LYS A 75 1.78 -1.90 -5.12
N MET A 76 1.23 -2.28 -3.98
CA MET A 76 1.70 -3.43 -3.24
C MET A 76 0.60 -4.46 -3.14
N LYS A 77 0.92 -5.71 -3.53
CA LYS A 77 -0.03 -6.78 -3.39
C LYS A 77 0.41 -7.65 -2.23
N VAL A 78 -0.47 -7.87 -1.28
CA VAL A 78 -0.16 -8.70 -0.13
C VAL A 78 -0.38 -10.15 -0.50
N VAL A 79 0.54 -11.00 -0.12
CA VAL A 79 0.42 -12.43 -0.38
C VAL A 79 0.77 -13.17 0.89
N GLY A 80 0.22 -14.37 1.04
CA GLY A 80 0.55 -15.22 2.17
C GLY A 80 1.79 -16.03 1.85
N GLU A 81 2.47 -16.44 2.88
CA GLU A 81 3.61 -17.32 2.71
C GLU A 81 3.18 -18.74 2.47
#